data_11ce3176cd5c0dd2b2bdc9fe8a25102e
#
_entry.id   11ce3176cd5c0dd2b2bdc9fe8a25102e
#
_cell.length_a   1.000
_cell.length_b   1.000
_cell.length_c   1.000
_cell.angle_alpha   90.00
_cell.angle_beta   90.00
_cell.angle_gamma   90.00
#
_symmetry.space_group_name_H-M   'P 1'
#
loop_
_entity.id
_entity.type
_entity.pdbx_description
1 polymer ?
#
loop_
_entity_poly.entity_id
_entity_poly.type
_entity_poly.pdbx_seq_one_letter_code
_entity_poly.pdbx_strand_id
1 'polypeptide(L)'
;MIKKIYISLPIAFHEDTVYERNEKAKKYIKKHFKGCAWHSPIDENHIDDKALGNHLKIEKTAYYMGKDIEAVILCDAILMCPGWENSKGCKCEKFVAETYGKEILIV
;
A
#
# COMPACT_ATOMS: atom_id res chain seq x y z
N MET A 1 -5.82 18.47 -5.96
CA MET A 1 -4.55 18.51 -5.24
C MET A 1 -4.37 17.25 -4.42
N ILE A 2 -3.21 16.63 -4.54
CA ILE A 2 -2.91 15.40 -3.79
C ILE A 2 -2.56 15.78 -2.36
N LYS A 3 -3.30 15.21 -1.39
CA LYS A 3 -3.06 15.43 0.04
C LYS A 3 -2.53 14.18 0.74
N LYS A 4 -2.91 13.02 0.25
CA LYS A 4 -2.50 11.74 0.85
C LYS A 4 -2.24 10.71 -0.24
N ILE A 5 -1.12 10.01 -0.11
CA ILE A 5 -0.66 9.03 -1.10
C ILE A 5 -0.59 7.65 -0.45
N TYR A 6 -1.18 6.65 -1.08
CA TYR A 6 -1.05 5.26 -0.67
C TYR A 6 0.22 4.68 -1.29
N ILE A 7 1.04 4.04 -0.47
CA ILE A 7 2.27 3.39 -0.93
C ILE A 7 1.96 1.94 -1.25
N SER A 8 1.95 1.61 -2.54
CA SER A 8 1.73 0.24 -3.03
C SER A 8 3.08 -0.41 -3.25
N LEU A 9 3.48 -1.27 -2.31
CA LEU A 9 4.81 -1.86 -2.23
C LEU A 9 4.72 -3.38 -2.34
N PRO A 10 5.41 -4.00 -3.32
CA PRO A 10 5.45 -5.46 -3.40
C PRO A 10 6.06 -6.07 -2.14
N ILE A 11 5.37 -7.01 -1.52
CA ILE A 11 5.82 -7.65 -0.29
C ILE A 11 6.19 -9.11 -0.53
N ALA A 12 5.32 -9.88 -1.18
CA ALA A 12 5.53 -11.30 -1.42
C ALA A 12 6.85 -11.54 -2.17
N PHE A 13 7.66 -12.48 -1.66
CA PHE A 13 8.99 -12.84 -2.20
C PHE A 13 10.05 -11.74 -2.06
N HIS A 14 9.74 -10.64 -1.35
CA HIS A 14 10.65 -9.51 -1.14
C HIS A 14 10.64 -9.02 0.30
N GLU A 15 10.28 -9.90 1.24
CA GLU A 15 10.09 -9.53 2.64
C GLU A 15 11.37 -9.03 3.30
N ASP A 16 12.53 -9.55 2.87
CA ASP A 16 13.83 -9.19 3.43
C ASP A 16 14.23 -7.73 3.18
N THR A 17 13.67 -7.11 2.14
CA THR A 17 13.99 -5.73 1.76
C THR A 17 12.82 -4.77 1.94
N VAL A 18 11.70 -5.25 2.48
CA VAL A 18 10.46 -4.47 2.52
C VAL A 18 10.59 -3.17 3.31
N TYR A 19 11.25 -3.20 4.46
CA TYR A 19 11.39 -2.00 5.28
C TYR A 19 12.27 -0.95 4.63
N GLU A 20 13.35 -1.37 3.99
CA GLU A 20 14.24 -0.47 3.26
C GLU A 20 13.51 0.19 2.09
N ARG A 21 12.75 -0.60 1.32
CA ARG A 21 11.99 -0.08 0.17
C ARG A 21 10.86 0.85 0.62
N ASN A 22 10.26 0.56 1.76
CA ASN A 22 9.24 1.41 2.35
C ASN A 22 9.81 2.80 2.68
N GLU A 23 11.00 2.84 3.29
CA GLU A 23 11.66 4.11 3.60
C GLU A 23 12.03 4.88 2.33
N LYS A 24 12.46 4.19 1.27
CA LYS A 24 12.74 4.82 -0.02
C LYS A 24 11.49 5.47 -0.61
N ALA A 25 10.35 4.79 -0.53
CA ALA A 25 9.08 5.33 -1.02
C ALA A 25 8.69 6.61 -0.27
N LYS A 26 8.84 6.60 1.05
CA LYS A 26 8.56 7.78 1.86
C LYS A 26 9.46 8.96 1.50
N LYS A 27 10.74 8.70 1.28
CA LYS A 27 11.70 9.73 0.86
C LYS A 27 11.33 10.31 -0.49
N TYR A 28 10.88 9.46 -1.41
CA TYR A 28 10.41 9.90 -2.72
C TYR A 28 9.23 10.87 -2.57
N ILE A 29 8.26 10.52 -1.73
CA ILE A 29 7.10 11.39 -1.48
C ILE A 29 7.55 12.73 -0.87
N LYS A 30 8.42 12.69 0.13
CA LYS A 30 8.93 13.91 0.76
C LYS A 30 9.62 14.82 -0.24
N LYS A 31 10.34 14.24 -1.19
CA LYS A 31 11.08 15.02 -2.19
C LYS A 31 10.18 15.59 -3.27
N HIS A 32 9.24 14.79 -3.79
CA HIS A 32 8.47 15.16 -4.98
C HIS A 32 7.06 15.66 -4.68
N PHE A 33 6.53 15.38 -3.49
CA PHE A 33 5.18 15.75 -3.09
C PHE A 33 5.19 16.34 -1.69
N LYS A 34 5.89 17.46 -1.54
CA LYS A 34 6.07 18.12 -0.24
C LYS A 34 4.73 18.46 0.39
N GLY A 35 4.61 18.15 1.66
CA GLY A 35 3.39 18.43 2.42
C GLY A 35 2.32 17.35 2.32
N CYS A 36 2.51 16.33 1.48
CA CYS A 36 1.55 15.23 1.40
C CYS A 36 1.75 14.24 2.55
N ALA A 37 0.65 13.75 3.08
CA ALA A 37 0.67 12.60 3.98
C ALA A 37 0.78 11.31 3.15
N TRP A 38 1.05 10.20 3.80
CA TRP A 38 1.06 8.90 3.15
C TRP A 38 0.42 7.85 4.04
N HIS A 39 -0.02 6.78 3.39
CA HIS A 39 -0.43 5.56 4.06
C HIS A 39 0.43 4.41 3.53
N SER A 40 1.15 3.74 4.41
CA SER A 40 1.91 2.55 4.07
C SER A 40 1.43 1.38 4.90
N PRO A 41 1.02 0.27 4.26
CA PRO A 41 0.65 -0.94 5.01
C PRO A 41 1.78 -1.46 5.89
N ILE A 42 3.04 -1.18 5.51
CA ILE A 42 4.20 -1.63 6.27
C ILE A 42 4.33 -0.90 7.62
N ASP A 43 3.88 0.35 7.67
CA ASP A 43 3.91 1.13 8.91
C ASP A 43 2.85 0.66 9.90
N GLU A 44 1.82 -0.01 9.42
CA GLU A 44 0.81 -0.55 10.30
C GLU A 44 1.38 -1.72 11.08
N ASN A 45 1.24 -1.63 12.39
CA ASN A 45 1.77 -2.66 13.26
C ASN A 45 0.79 -3.85 13.28
N HIS A 46 1.04 -4.83 12.44
CA HIS A 46 0.20 -6.01 12.33
C HIS A 46 0.57 -7.09 13.35
N ILE A 47 0.95 -6.68 14.55
CA ILE A 47 1.42 -7.60 15.60
C ILE A 47 0.43 -8.75 15.83
N ASP A 48 -0.84 -8.44 15.84
CA ASP A 48 -1.87 -9.43 16.12
C ASP A 48 -2.60 -9.92 14.89
N ASP A 49 -2.00 -9.77 13.72
CA ASP A 49 -2.63 -10.15 12.45
C ASP A 49 -3.15 -11.56 12.44
N LYS A 50 -2.27 -12.50 12.81
CA LYS A 50 -2.61 -13.91 12.82
C LYS A 50 -3.70 -14.19 13.86
N ALA A 51 -3.56 -13.61 15.04
CA ALA A 51 -4.54 -13.78 16.11
C ALA A 51 -5.87 -13.16 15.72
N LEU A 52 -5.85 -11.96 15.13
CA LEU A 52 -7.05 -11.28 14.69
C LEU A 52 -7.74 -12.03 13.56
N GLY A 53 -6.98 -12.51 12.58
CA GLY A 53 -7.52 -13.32 11.50
C GLY A 53 -8.18 -14.60 12.00
N ASN A 54 -7.54 -15.27 12.94
CA ASN A 54 -8.12 -16.46 13.56
C ASN A 54 -9.37 -16.14 14.37
N HIS A 55 -9.34 -15.04 15.09
CA HIS A 55 -10.49 -14.61 15.90
C HIS A 55 -11.71 -14.30 15.02
N LEU A 56 -11.49 -13.60 13.92
CA LEU A 56 -12.55 -13.23 12.98
C LEU A 56 -12.90 -14.37 12.03
N LYS A 57 -12.13 -15.47 12.04
CA LYS A 57 -12.30 -16.60 11.14
C LYS A 57 -12.27 -16.17 9.67
N ILE A 58 -11.43 -15.18 9.39
CA ILE A 58 -11.27 -14.63 8.05
C ILE A 58 -9.92 -15.10 7.51
N GLU A 59 -9.91 -15.50 6.23
CA GLU A 59 -8.67 -15.84 5.57
C GLU A 59 -7.76 -14.60 5.55
N LYS A 60 -6.46 -14.79 5.88
CA LYS A 60 -5.51 -13.70 6.10
C LYS A 60 -5.39 -12.75 4.91
N THR A 61 -5.31 -13.31 3.70
CA THR A 61 -5.19 -12.49 2.49
C THR A 61 -6.42 -11.60 2.31
N ALA A 62 -7.61 -12.14 2.54
CA ALA A 62 -8.85 -11.38 2.43
C ALA A 62 -8.88 -10.24 3.44
N TYR A 63 -8.45 -10.49 4.65
CA TYR A 63 -8.41 -9.47 5.70
C TYR A 63 -7.51 -8.29 5.29
N TYR A 64 -6.28 -8.59 4.84
CA TYR A 64 -5.34 -7.55 4.44
C TYR A 64 -5.78 -6.80 3.21
N MET A 65 -6.24 -7.53 2.20
CA MET A 65 -6.70 -6.89 0.97
C MET A 65 -7.88 -5.98 1.24
N GLY A 66 -8.78 -6.37 2.12
CA GLY A 66 -9.90 -5.51 2.49
C GLY A 66 -9.44 -4.19 3.10
N LYS A 67 -8.50 -4.26 4.04
CA LYS A 67 -7.93 -3.06 4.67
C LYS A 67 -7.17 -2.19 3.68
N ASP A 68 -6.39 -2.81 2.82
CA ASP A 68 -5.59 -2.09 1.83
C ASP A 68 -6.49 -1.38 0.80
N ILE A 69 -7.54 -2.04 0.35
CA ILE A 69 -8.51 -1.44 -0.57
C ILE A 69 -9.19 -0.22 0.06
N GLU A 70 -9.60 -0.34 1.32
CA GLU A 70 -10.17 0.78 2.05
C GLU A 70 -9.19 1.95 2.09
N ALA A 71 -7.93 1.70 2.41
CA ALA A 71 -6.91 2.72 2.47
C ALA A 71 -6.67 3.40 1.12
N VAL A 72 -6.65 2.63 0.03
CA VAL A 72 -6.52 3.17 -1.33
C VAL A 72 -7.65 4.16 -1.62
N ILE A 73 -8.87 3.78 -1.29
CA ILE A 73 -10.05 4.62 -1.56
C ILE A 73 -9.99 5.92 -0.74
N LEU A 74 -9.43 5.86 0.46
CA LEU A 74 -9.29 7.04 1.33
C LEU A 74 -8.14 7.96 0.93
N CYS A 75 -7.26 7.53 0.05
CA CYS A 75 -6.16 8.36 -0.45
C CYS A 75 -6.52 9.06 -1.75
N ASP A 76 -5.76 10.08 -2.11
CA ASP A 76 -5.96 10.84 -3.35
C ASP A 76 -5.19 10.25 -4.52
N ALA A 77 -4.09 9.57 -4.22
CA ALA A 77 -3.20 9.00 -5.21
C ALA A 77 -2.59 7.70 -4.69
N ILE A 78 -2.07 6.90 -5.60
CA ILE A 78 -1.36 5.67 -5.28
C ILE A 78 0.04 5.74 -5.90
N LEU A 79 1.06 5.41 -5.10
CA LEU A 79 2.44 5.33 -5.57
C LEU A 79 2.80 3.87 -5.83
N MET A 80 2.97 3.53 -7.11
CA MET A 80 3.34 2.18 -7.53
C MET A 80 4.86 2.03 -7.44
N CYS A 81 5.32 1.23 -6.49
CA CYS A 81 6.75 1.03 -6.26
C CYS A 81 7.32 -0.03 -7.20
N PRO A 82 8.65 -0.04 -7.46
CA PRO A 82 9.25 -0.98 -8.39
C PRO A 82 8.88 -2.44 -8.10
N GLY A 83 8.59 -3.18 -9.16
CA GLY A 83 8.17 -4.59 -9.06
C GLY A 83 6.66 -4.78 -8.94
N TRP A 84 5.88 -3.71 -8.95
CA TRP A 84 4.43 -3.80 -8.79
C TRP A 84 3.77 -4.67 -9.86
N GLU A 85 4.33 -4.73 -11.06
CA GLU A 85 3.76 -5.49 -12.19
C GLU A 85 3.68 -6.99 -11.90
N ASN A 86 4.54 -7.47 -11.02
CA ASN A 86 4.60 -8.88 -10.65
C ASN A 86 3.91 -9.17 -9.31
N SER A 87 3.28 -8.18 -8.72
CA SER A 87 2.61 -8.31 -7.43
C SER A 87 1.10 -8.32 -7.63
N LYS A 88 0.46 -9.41 -7.23
CA LYS A 88 -1.01 -9.51 -7.30
C LYS A 88 -1.68 -8.41 -6.49
N GLY A 89 -1.19 -8.17 -5.28
CA GLY A 89 -1.73 -7.14 -4.40
C GLY A 89 -1.61 -5.76 -5.00
N CYS A 90 -0.42 -5.42 -5.51
CA CYS A 90 -0.20 -4.10 -6.12
C CYS A 90 -1.06 -3.88 -7.36
N LYS A 91 -1.21 -4.90 -8.20
CA LYS A 91 -2.07 -4.81 -9.39
C LYS A 91 -3.53 -4.60 -9.00
N CYS A 92 -3.97 -5.28 -7.95
CA CYS A 92 -5.33 -5.14 -7.44
C CYS A 92 -5.57 -3.72 -6.90
N GLU A 93 -4.63 -3.22 -6.12
CA GLU A 93 -4.68 -1.86 -5.57
C GLU A 93 -4.69 -0.80 -6.69
N LYS A 94 -3.87 -0.99 -7.70
CA LYS A 94 -3.83 -0.09 -8.87
C LYS A 94 -5.16 -0.09 -9.60
N PHE A 95 -5.75 -1.25 -9.82
CA PHE A 95 -7.06 -1.37 -10.47
C PHE A 95 -8.14 -0.62 -9.69
N VAL A 96 -8.16 -0.78 -8.37
CA VAL A 96 -9.11 -0.06 -7.51
C VAL A 96 -8.89 1.45 -7.61
N ALA A 97 -7.63 1.89 -7.54
CA ALA A 97 -7.30 3.30 -7.65
C ALA A 97 -7.78 3.89 -8.98
N GLU A 98 -7.54 3.19 -10.09
CA GLU A 98 -8.01 3.61 -11.41
C GLU A 98 -9.53 3.68 -11.46
N THR A 99 -10.20 2.67 -10.92
CA THR A 99 -11.66 2.57 -10.93
C THR A 99 -12.31 3.74 -10.17
N TYR A 100 -11.68 4.15 -9.07
CA TYR A 100 -12.21 5.23 -8.23
C TYR A 100 -11.57 6.59 -8.53
N GLY A 101 -10.90 6.72 -9.66
CA GLY A 101 -10.41 8.01 -10.13
C GLY A 101 -9.23 8.58 -9.35
N LYS A 102 -8.45 7.73 -8.68
CA LYS A 102 -7.25 8.18 -7.98
C LYS A 102 -6.11 8.39 -8.97
N GLU A 103 -5.21 9.31 -8.65
CA GLU A 103 -4.04 9.55 -9.49
C GLU A 103 -3.03 8.41 -9.31
N ILE A 104 -2.49 7.92 -10.43
CA ILE A 104 -1.52 6.83 -10.44
C ILE A 104 -0.12 7.42 -10.60
N LEU A 105 0.73 7.23 -9.60
CA LEU A 105 2.11 7.70 -9.61
C LEU A 105 3.01 6.46 -9.73
N ILE A 106 3.96 6.51 -10.65
CA ILE A 106 4.89 5.39 -10.88
C ILE A 106 6.31 5.88 -10.63
N VAL A 107 6.99 5.17 -9.75
CA VAL A 107 8.39 5.47 -9.42
C VAL A 107 9.30 4.98 -10.53
#